data_66b6487b74e211fb00a27b45705d6a57
#
_entry.id   66b6487b74e211fb00a27b45705d6a57
#
_cell.length_a   1.000
_cell.length_b   1.000
_cell.length_c   1.000
_cell.angle_alpha   90.00
_cell.angle_beta   90.00
_cell.angle_gamma   90.00
#
_symmetry.space_group_name_H-M   'P 1'
#
loop_
_entity.id
_entity.type
_entity.pdbx_description
1 polymer ?
#
loop_
_entity_poly.entity_id
_entity_poly.type
_entity_poly.pdbx_seq_one_letter_code
_entity_poly.pdbx_strand_id
1 'polypeptide(L)'
;MIYTIGYSKWTVEGVRAKMDELGVDLLADVRSRPYGRFHPKFNRPELEKAFGARYRWMGATLGGKPGPATEEGIEWLIAEHRSGSTLLIMCVEMDPRTCHRLIDIGARLLARGVEAIHLIHDGTQRTTQEYGLPWPGGA
;
A
#
# COMPACT_ATOMS: atom_id res chain seq x y z
N MET A 1 -9.70 -0.26 -8.07
CA MET A 1 -9.00 -1.38 -7.42
C MET A 1 -7.90 -0.86 -6.50
N ILE A 2 -7.73 -1.49 -5.36
CA ILE A 2 -6.64 -1.18 -4.43
C ILE A 2 -5.83 -2.44 -4.20
N TYR A 3 -4.54 -2.37 -4.56
CA TYR A 3 -3.57 -3.42 -4.29
C TYR A 3 -2.60 -2.92 -3.23
N THR A 4 -1.94 -3.83 -2.52
CA THR A 4 -0.84 -3.48 -1.62
C THR A 4 0.38 -4.34 -1.88
N ILE A 5 1.55 -3.83 -1.52
CA ILE A 5 2.82 -4.54 -1.67
C ILE A 5 3.78 -4.16 -0.54
N GLY A 6 4.53 -5.14 -0.06
CA GLY A 6 5.68 -4.91 0.81
C GLY A 6 6.93 -5.13 -0.03
N TYR A 7 7.74 -4.10 -0.21
CA TYR A 7 8.79 -4.12 -1.22
C TYR A 7 10.06 -4.86 -0.84
N SER A 8 10.22 -5.29 0.41
CA SER A 8 11.50 -5.82 0.90
C SER A 8 12.07 -6.99 0.08
N LYS A 9 11.23 -7.72 -0.64
CA LYS A 9 11.64 -8.82 -1.52
C LYS A 9 11.47 -8.49 -3.00
N TRP A 10 11.24 -7.22 -3.33
CA TRP A 10 11.02 -6.79 -4.70
C TRP A 10 12.15 -5.89 -5.19
N THR A 11 12.27 -5.75 -6.50
CA THR A 11 13.10 -4.73 -7.14
C THR A 11 12.19 -3.61 -7.64
N VAL A 12 12.76 -2.44 -7.90
CA VAL A 12 12.00 -1.32 -8.48
C VAL A 12 11.41 -1.73 -9.83
N GLU A 13 12.21 -2.43 -10.65
CA GLU A 13 11.77 -2.91 -11.96
C GLU A 13 10.63 -3.92 -11.83
N GLY A 14 10.69 -4.78 -10.82
CA GLY A 14 9.64 -5.75 -10.54
C GLY A 14 8.34 -5.07 -10.12
N VAL A 15 8.42 -4.03 -9.31
CA VAL A 15 7.25 -3.24 -8.93
C VAL A 15 6.64 -2.56 -10.15
N ARG A 16 7.48 -1.96 -11.00
CA ARG A 16 7.00 -1.32 -12.24
C ARG A 16 6.30 -2.32 -13.14
N ALA A 17 6.89 -3.48 -13.34
CA ALA A 17 6.30 -4.52 -14.18
C ALA A 17 4.93 -4.95 -13.64
N LYS A 18 4.82 -5.10 -12.32
CA LYS A 18 3.56 -5.48 -11.69
C LYS A 18 2.53 -4.36 -11.83
N MET A 19 2.94 -3.11 -11.68
CA MET A 19 2.04 -1.98 -11.90
C MET A 19 1.50 -1.95 -13.32
N ASP A 20 2.36 -2.18 -14.29
CA ASP A 20 1.95 -2.21 -15.70
C ASP A 20 1.01 -3.38 -15.97
N GLU A 21 1.31 -4.55 -15.41
CA GLU A 21 0.46 -5.75 -15.55
C GLU A 21 -0.96 -5.50 -15.01
N LEU A 22 -1.07 -4.84 -13.86
CA LEU A 22 -2.34 -4.64 -13.16
C LEU A 22 -3.04 -3.34 -13.55
N GLY A 23 -2.43 -2.53 -14.40
CA GLY A 23 -3.00 -1.24 -14.78
C GLY A 23 -3.04 -0.24 -13.63
N VAL A 24 -2.01 -0.25 -12.78
CA VAL A 24 -1.94 0.66 -11.62
C VAL A 24 -1.65 2.08 -12.09
N ASP A 25 -2.47 3.02 -11.63
CA ASP A 25 -2.33 4.43 -11.96
C ASP A 25 -1.35 5.14 -11.02
N LEU A 26 -1.33 4.75 -9.74
CA LEU A 26 -0.54 5.46 -8.75
C LEU A 26 0.03 4.50 -7.70
N LEU A 27 1.34 4.63 -7.45
CA LEU A 27 2.03 3.98 -6.35
C LEU A 27 1.95 4.92 -5.14
N ALA A 28 1.14 4.55 -4.16
CA ALA A 28 0.94 5.33 -2.95
C ALA A 28 1.86 4.81 -1.84
N ASP A 29 2.88 5.58 -1.52
CA ASP A 29 3.87 5.22 -0.51
C ASP A 29 3.37 5.61 0.88
N VAL A 30 3.02 4.61 1.69
CA VAL A 30 2.44 4.84 3.01
C VAL A 30 3.45 4.72 4.14
N ARG A 31 4.74 4.83 3.83
CA ARG A 31 5.78 4.81 4.85
C ARG A 31 5.85 6.16 5.55
N SER A 32 5.90 6.14 6.89
CA SER A 32 6.10 7.37 7.67
C SER A 32 7.45 8.00 7.35
N ARG A 33 8.48 7.18 7.16
CA ARG A 33 9.84 7.60 6.79
C ARG A 33 10.26 6.89 5.51
N PRO A 34 10.15 7.56 4.35
CA PRO A 34 10.46 6.93 3.05
C PRO A 34 11.95 6.96 2.72
N TYR A 35 12.79 6.63 3.70
CA TYR A 35 14.25 6.61 3.60
C TYR A 35 14.81 5.45 4.41
N GLY A 36 15.81 4.78 3.88
CA GLY A 36 16.50 3.71 4.59
C GLY A 36 17.78 3.32 3.87
N ARG A 37 18.71 2.72 4.61
CA ARG A 37 20.01 2.32 4.05
C ARG A 37 20.02 0.92 3.45
N PHE A 38 19.05 0.08 3.81
CA PHE A 38 19.04 -1.32 3.35
C PHE A 38 18.46 -1.50 1.95
N HIS A 39 17.60 -0.56 1.51
CA HIS A 39 16.97 -0.60 0.20
C HIS A 39 17.02 0.79 -0.43
N PRO A 40 18.24 1.30 -0.75
CA PRO A 40 18.37 2.70 -1.18
C PRO A 40 17.61 3.04 -2.47
N LYS A 41 17.38 2.06 -3.34
CA LYS A 41 16.61 2.29 -4.58
C LYS A 41 15.14 2.55 -4.32
N PHE A 42 14.64 2.22 -3.12
CA PHE A 42 13.27 2.51 -2.70
C PHE A 42 13.14 3.77 -1.87
N ASN A 43 14.21 4.53 -1.71
CA ASN A 43 14.12 5.83 -1.05
C ASN A 43 13.29 6.78 -1.90
N ARG A 44 12.57 7.69 -1.25
CA ARG A 44 11.63 8.60 -1.92
C ARG A 44 12.21 9.31 -3.14
N PRO A 45 13.41 9.94 -3.09
CA PRO A 45 13.93 10.60 -4.28
C PRO A 45 14.14 9.66 -5.45
N GLU A 46 14.53 8.41 -5.17
CA GLU A 46 14.74 7.41 -6.21
C GLU A 46 13.43 6.94 -6.83
N LEU A 47 12.39 6.80 -6.00
CA LEU A 47 11.07 6.44 -6.50
C LEU A 47 10.44 7.57 -7.30
N GLU A 48 10.67 8.81 -6.89
CA GLU A 48 10.20 9.98 -7.65
C GLU A 48 10.84 10.01 -9.04
N LYS A 49 12.12 9.67 -9.15
CA LYS A 49 12.80 9.56 -10.44
C LYS A 49 12.25 8.40 -11.27
N ALA A 50 12.07 7.25 -10.63
CA ALA A 50 11.68 6.03 -11.34
C ALA A 50 10.25 6.07 -11.87
N PHE A 51 9.33 6.63 -11.10
CA PHE A 51 7.89 6.58 -11.39
C PHE A 51 7.27 7.93 -11.77
N GLY A 52 7.95 9.03 -11.47
CA GLY A 52 7.42 10.36 -11.79
C GLY A 52 6.04 10.59 -11.19
N ALA A 53 5.10 11.00 -12.04
CA ALA A 53 3.73 11.31 -11.62
C ALA A 53 2.97 10.07 -11.10
N ARG A 54 3.47 8.88 -11.35
CA ARG A 54 2.86 7.63 -10.85
C ARG A 54 3.27 7.31 -9.41
N TYR A 55 4.04 8.17 -8.77
CA TYR A 55 4.45 8.00 -7.38
C TYR A 55 3.95 9.16 -6.54
N ARG A 56 3.43 8.86 -5.35
CA ARG A 56 3.04 9.88 -4.40
C ARG A 56 3.33 9.39 -2.97
N TRP A 57 4.08 10.20 -2.21
CA TRP A 57 4.28 9.91 -0.80
C TRP A 57 3.04 10.34 -0.01
N MET A 58 2.46 9.39 0.70
CA MET A 58 1.25 9.60 1.51
C MET A 58 1.50 9.31 2.99
N GLY A 59 2.75 9.28 3.40
CA GLY A 59 3.11 8.93 4.78
C GLY A 59 2.62 9.90 5.83
N ALA A 60 2.37 11.16 5.47
CA ALA A 60 1.85 12.15 6.41
C ALA A 60 0.43 11.80 6.88
N THR A 61 -0.37 11.20 6.01
CA THR A 61 -1.76 10.84 6.33
C THR A 61 -1.96 9.35 6.53
N LEU A 62 -1.19 8.52 5.84
CA LEU A 62 -1.36 7.06 5.85
C LEU A 62 -0.22 6.32 6.53
N GLY A 63 0.77 7.01 7.08
CA GLY A 63 1.85 6.37 7.79
C GLY A 63 1.38 5.75 9.10
N GLY A 64 2.10 4.73 9.56
CA GLY A 64 1.77 4.03 10.79
C GLY A 64 2.37 4.65 12.04
N LYS A 65 3.10 5.74 11.92
CA LYS A 65 3.77 6.42 13.03
C LYS A 65 3.65 7.94 12.87
N PRO A 66 3.47 8.66 13.95
CA PRO A 66 3.38 8.21 15.35
C PRO A 66 2.07 7.53 15.74
N GLY A 67 1.06 7.61 14.91
CA GLY A 67 -0.24 6.98 15.17
C GLY A 67 -0.75 6.26 13.94
N PRO A 68 -1.98 5.73 14.00
CA PRO A 68 -2.58 5.04 12.86
C PRO A 68 -2.82 6.00 11.70
N ALA A 69 -3.14 5.44 10.53
CA ALA A 69 -3.52 6.22 9.36
C ALA A 69 -4.68 7.15 9.72
N THR A 70 -4.66 8.36 9.18
CA THR A 70 -5.71 9.35 9.46
C THR A 70 -6.99 9.01 8.71
N GLU A 71 -8.12 9.48 9.22
CA GLU A 71 -9.39 9.33 8.53
C GLU A 71 -9.36 10.01 7.17
N GLU A 72 -8.70 11.18 7.09
CA GLU A 72 -8.51 11.89 5.83
C GLU A 72 -7.80 11.03 4.80
N GLY A 73 -6.74 10.32 5.20
CA GLY A 73 -6.01 9.42 4.30
C GLY A 73 -6.86 8.26 3.82
N ILE A 74 -7.63 7.66 4.71
CA ILE A 74 -8.54 6.57 4.35
C ILE A 74 -9.61 7.07 3.37
N GLU A 75 -10.19 8.23 3.63
CA GLU A 75 -11.20 8.82 2.75
C GLU A 75 -10.63 9.12 1.37
N TRP A 76 -9.38 9.58 1.31
CA TRP A 76 -8.70 9.81 0.02
C TRP A 76 -8.58 8.53 -0.79
N LEU A 77 -8.16 7.43 -0.15
CA LEU A 77 -8.07 6.13 -0.83
C LEU A 77 -9.41 5.69 -1.39
N ILE A 78 -10.47 5.85 -0.60
CA ILE A 78 -11.82 5.45 -1.01
C ILE A 78 -12.28 6.31 -2.18
N ALA A 79 -12.05 7.62 -2.12
CA ALA A 79 -12.43 8.53 -3.20
C ALA A 79 -11.71 8.19 -4.51
N GLU A 80 -10.42 7.92 -4.45
CA GLU A 80 -9.64 7.51 -5.62
C GLU A 80 -10.16 6.19 -6.19
N HIS A 81 -10.42 5.22 -5.32
CA HIS A 81 -10.98 3.94 -5.73
C HIS A 81 -12.34 4.12 -6.43
N ARG A 82 -13.21 4.94 -5.87
CA ARG A 82 -14.55 5.17 -6.42
C ARG A 82 -14.52 5.95 -7.72
N SER A 83 -13.47 6.75 -7.94
CA SER A 83 -13.31 7.47 -9.20
C SER A 83 -12.78 6.58 -10.33
N GLY A 84 -12.48 5.31 -10.05
CA GLY A 84 -11.99 4.37 -11.04
C GLY A 84 -10.48 4.21 -11.07
N SER A 85 -9.74 4.91 -10.22
CA SER A 85 -8.28 4.77 -10.14
C SER A 85 -7.89 3.42 -9.57
N THR A 86 -6.79 2.87 -10.07
CA THR A 86 -6.16 1.67 -9.52
C THR A 86 -4.91 2.09 -8.77
N LEU A 87 -4.88 1.78 -7.47
CA LEU A 87 -3.80 2.17 -6.58
C LEU A 87 -2.98 0.98 -6.14
N LEU A 88 -1.67 1.19 -5.95
CA LEU A 88 -0.81 0.22 -5.28
C LEU A 88 -0.24 0.89 -4.03
N ILE A 89 -0.68 0.43 -2.87
CA ILE A 89 -0.18 0.91 -1.57
C ILE A 89 1.11 0.17 -1.27
N MET A 90 2.18 0.91 -0.98
CA MET A 90 3.50 0.33 -0.75
C MET A 90 4.01 0.62 0.65
N CYS A 91 4.54 -0.42 1.29
CA CYS A 91 5.20 -0.37 2.58
C CYS A 91 6.42 -1.29 2.54
N VAL A 92 7.21 -1.35 3.60
CA VAL A 92 8.44 -2.17 3.65
C VAL A 92 8.15 -3.65 3.81
N GLU A 93 7.31 -4.00 4.79
CA GLU A 93 7.13 -5.37 5.23
C GLU A 93 6.51 -6.27 4.16
N MET A 94 7.19 -7.39 3.88
CA MET A 94 6.70 -8.36 2.92
C MET A 94 5.40 -9.02 3.39
N ASP A 95 5.32 -9.39 4.66
CA ASP A 95 4.14 -10.03 5.23
C ASP A 95 3.13 -8.95 5.63
N PRO A 96 1.95 -8.90 4.98
CA PRO A 96 0.96 -7.87 5.31
C PRO A 96 0.52 -7.92 6.77
N ARG A 97 0.58 -9.10 7.40
CA ARG A 97 0.14 -9.28 8.79
C ARG A 97 1.00 -8.54 9.80
N THR A 98 2.21 -8.12 9.39
CA THR A 98 3.13 -7.37 10.26
C THR A 98 3.17 -5.89 9.89
N CYS A 99 2.27 -5.45 9.02
CA CYS A 99 2.29 -4.10 8.47
C CYS A 99 0.95 -3.40 8.62
N HIS A 100 0.99 -2.11 8.89
CA HIS A 100 -0.23 -1.30 9.02
C HIS A 100 -1.08 -1.27 7.74
N ARG A 101 -0.52 -1.63 6.59
CA ARG A 101 -1.29 -1.68 5.34
C ARG A 101 -2.40 -2.73 5.38
N LEU A 102 -2.25 -3.78 6.18
CA LEU A 102 -3.32 -4.77 6.38
C LEU A 102 -4.09 -4.48 7.66
N ILE A 103 -3.39 -4.44 8.81
CA ILE A 103 -4.04 -4.38 10.12
C ILE A 103 -4.73 -3.04 10.41
N ASP A 104 -4.32 -1.98 9.76
CA ASP A 104 -4.97 -0.67 9.90
C ASP A 104 -5.68 -0.28 8.60
N ILE A 105 -4.93 0.01 7.56
CA ILE A 105 -5.50 0.53 6.30
C ILE A 105 -6.46 -0.47 5.67
N GLY A 106 -6.01 -1.70 5.46
CA GLY A 106 -6.84 -2.73 4.84
C GLY A 106 -8.10 -3.02 5.62
N ALA A 107 -7.98 -3.15 6.94
CA ALA A 107 -9.12 -3.42 7.81
C ALA A 107 -10.16 -2.29 7.77
N ARG A 108 -9.70 -1.03 7.79
CA ARG A 108 -10.60 0.13 7.75
C ARG A 108 -11.25 0.31 6.40
N LEU A 109 -10.54 0.00 5.31
CA LEU A 109 -11.13 0.00 3.97
C LEU A 109 -12.22 -1.07 3.88
N LEU A 110 -11.93 -2.28 4.36
CA LEU A 110 -12.90 -3.38 4.33
C LEU A 110 -14.15 -3.05 5.13
N ALA A 111 -13.99 -2.44 6.31
CA ALA A 111 -15.12 -2.00 7.13
C ALA A 111 -16.02 -1.01 6.40
N ARG A 112 -15.51 -0.34 5.37
CA ARG A 112 -16.25 0.62 4.54
C ARG A 112 -16.60 0.06 3.17
N GLY A 113 -16.52 -1.26 3.00
CA GLY A 113 -16.91 -1.95 1.79
C GLY A 113 -15.90 -1.93 0.66
N VAL A 114 -14.64 -1.59 0.96
CA VAL A 114 -13.57 -1.55 -0.04
C VAL A 114 -12.54 -2.63 0.27
N GLU A 115 -12.45 -3.61 -0.63
CA GLU A 115 -11.50 -4.72 -0.48
C GLU A 115 -10.15 -4.34 -1.05
N ALA A 116 -9.07 -4.63 -0.33
CA ALA A 116 -7.71 -4.49 -0.83
C ALA A 116 -7.14 -5.87 -1.15
N ILE A 117 -6.32 -5.94 -2.19
CA ILE A 117 -5.68 -7.18 -2.64
C ILE A 117 -4.19 -7.07 -2.34
N HIS A 118 -3.68 -7.95 -1.49
CA HIS A 118 -2.30 -7.93 -1.03
C HIS A 118 -1.45 -8.83 -1.91
N LEU A 119 -0.48 -8.24 -2.59
CA LEU A 119 0.44 -8.95 -3.48
C LEU A 119 1.58 -9.54 -2.66
N ILE A 120 1.85 -10.82 -2.89
CA ILE A 120 2.94 -11.53 -2.21
C ILE A 120 4.06 -11.77 -3.22
N HIS A 121 5.31 -11.71 -2.75
CA HIS A 121 6.49 -11.82 -3.62
C HIS A 121 6.60 -13.16 -4.35
N ASP A 122 5.92 -14.20 -3.88
CA ASP A 122 5.91 -15.52 -4.52
C ASP A 122 4.93 -15.61 -5.71
N GLY A 123 4.27 -14.50 -6.04
CA GLY A 123 3.30 -14.44 -7.13
C GLY A 123 1.86 -14.68 -6.70
N THR A 124 1.62 -15.03 -5.45
CA THR A 124 0.25 -15.19 -4.93
C THR A 124 -0.31 -13.86 -4.48
N GLN A 125 -1.62 -13.82 -4.26
CA GLN A 125 -2.28 -12.63 -3.73
C GLN A 125 -3.45 -13.05 -2.85
N ARG A 126 -3.78 -12.22 -1.87
CA ARG A 126 -4.89 -12.46 -0.94
C ARG A 126 -5.61 -11.17 -0.66
N THR A 127 -6.93 -11.26 -0.52
CA THR A 127 -7.72 -10.12 -0.09
C THR A 127 -7.56 -9.92 1.42
N THR A 128 -7.92 -8.73 1.90
CA THR A 128 -7.92 -8.46 3.35
C THR A 128 -8.80 -9.47 4.07
N GLN A 129 -9.97 -9.78 3.52
CA GLN A 129 -10.91 -10.73 4.11
C GLN A 129 -10.31 -12.13 4.23
N GLU A 130 -9.55 -12.58 3.24
CA GLU A 130 -8.94 -13.91 3.24
C GLU A 130 -7.89 -14.10 4.34
N TYR A 131 -7.34 -13.02 4.89
CA TYR A 131 -6.43 -13.13 6.03
C TYR A 131 -7.15 -13.51 7.32
N GLY A 132 -8.47 -13.39 7.37
CA GLY A 132 -9.26 -13.84 8.50
C GLY A 132 -8.97 -13.10 9.81
N LEU A 133 -8.48 -11.89 9.73
CA LEU A 133 -8.18 -11.10 10.92
C LEU A 133 -9.47 -10.64 11.60
N PRO A 134 -9.45 -10.52 12.94
CA PRO A 134 -10.56 -9.85 13.63
C PRO A 134 -10.54 -8.38 13.26
N TRP A 135 -11.72 -7.86 12.92
CA TRP A 135 -11.86 -6.49 12.45
C TRP A 135 -12.17 -5.54 13.59
N PRO A 136 -11.76 -4.27 13.48
CA PRO A 136 -12.16 -3.29 14.49
C PRO A 136 -13.66 -3.32 14.69
N GLY A 137 -14.08 -3.52 15.94
CA GLY A 137 -15.48 -3.61 16.29
C GLY A 137 -16.15 -4.95 15.98
N GLY A 138 -15.46 -5.84 15.30
CA GLY A 138 -16.00 -7.14 14.91
C GLY A 138 -15.31 -8.32 15.54
N ALA A 139 -14.31 -8.05 16.32
CA ALA A 139 -13.52 -9.09 16.96
C ALA A 139 -14.26 -9.76 18.08
#